data_fda7cda31289b662f6b21a617f8ecd92
#
_entry.id   fda7cda31289b662f6b21a617f8ecd92
#
_cell.length_a   1.000
_cell.length_b   1.000
_cell.length_c   1.000
_cell.angle_alpha   90.00
_cell.angle_beta   90.00
_cell.angle_gamma   90.00
#
_symmetry.space_group_name_H-M   'P 1'
#
loop_
_entity.id
_entity.type
_entity.pdbx_description
1 polymer ?
#
loop_
_entity_poly.entity_id
_entity_poly.type
_entity_poly.pdbx_seq_one_letter_code
_entity_poly.pdbx_strand_id
1 'polypeptide(L)'
;MTNENGYPISRNMQKTQLASLKTEDAAARLEALGNPTRLSVYRLLVRAGDEGLTVGQLQKKLDIAASTLSHHLRSLIDVDLVRQERLGTTLMCRANYKVMTTLVSFLVDECCADVTSCRPAERVA
;
A
#
# COMPACT_ATOMS: atom_id res chain seq x y z
N MET A 1 -12.28 12.44 18.83
CA MET A 1 -10.84 12.49 19.05
C MET A 1 -10.10 12.15 17.78
N THR A 2 -9.17 12.99 17.40
CA THR A 2 -8.34 12.77 16.22
C THR A 2 -6.89 12.66 16.63
N ASN A 3 -6.07 11.97 15.81
CA ASN A 3 -4.63 12.00 16.02
C ASN A 3 -4.06 13.32 15.53
N GLU A 4 -2.77 13.49 15.66
CA GLU A 4 -2.09 14.71 15.27
C GLU A 4 -2.29 15.08 13.81
N ASN A 5 -2.63 14.10 12.98
CA ASN A 5 -2.83 14.27 11.55
C ASN A 5 -4.29 14.50 11.17
N GLY A 6 -5.18 14.68 12.17
CA GLY A 6 -6.59 14.94 11.91
C GLY A 6 -7.44 13.71 11.64
N TYR A 7 -6.89 12.51 11.75
CA TYR A 7 -7.65 11.29 11.54
C TYR A 7 -8.41 10.89 12.80
N PRO A 8 -9.68 10.47 12.66
CA PRO A 8 -10.44 10.00 13.81
C PRO A 8 -9.90 8.65 14.27
N ILE A 9 -9.50 8.58 15.54
CA ILE A 9 -8.99 7.35 16.12
C ILE A 9 -9.50 7.18 17.54
N SER A 10 -9.81 5.94 17.90
CA SER A 10 -9.95 5.57 19.29
C SER A 10 -8.53 5.41 19.88
N ARG A 11 -8.42 5.55 21.19
CA ARG A 11 -7.13 5.38 21.87
C ARG A 11 -6.49 4.04 21.57
N ASN A 12 -7.32 2.99 21.48
CA ASN A 12 -6.82 1.66 21.22
C ASN A 12 -6.33 1.49 19.80
N MET A 13 -7.03 2.08 18.83
CA MET A 13 -6.62 2.05 17.43
C MET A 13 -5.30 2.79 17.24
N GLN A 14 -5.15 3.92 17.90
CA GLN A 14 -3.93 4.70 17.81
C GLN A 14 -2.71 3.90 18.29
N LYS A 15 -2.83 3.27 19.44
CA LYS A 15 -1.74 2.45 19.97
C LYS A 15 -1.40 1.29 19.03
N THR A 16 -2.43 0.64 18.51
CA THR A 16 -2.25 -0.49 17.61
C THR A 16 -1.57 -0.05 16.32
N GLN A 17 -2.01 1.07 15.75
CA GLN A 17 -1.42 1.58 14.51
C GLN A 17 0.02 2.03 14.72
N LEU A 18 0.29 2.76 15.80
CA LEU A 18 1.65 3.22 16.10
C LEU A 18 2.57 2.05 16.44
N ALA A 19 2.04 1.03 17.12
CA ALA A 19 2.81 -0.14 17.48
C ALA A 19 2.99 -1.11 16.31
N SER A 20 2.11 -1.06 15.30
CA SER A 20 2.09 -2.07 14.24
C SER A 20 3.00 -1.76 13.06
N LEU A 21 3.34 -0.50 12.81
CA LEU A 21 4.21 -0.17 11.69
C LEU A 21 5.58 0.27 12.17
N LYS A 22 6.52 -0.63 12.02
CA LYS A 22 7.92 -0.38 12.32
C LYS A 22 8.63 0.12 11.07
N THR A 23 9.77 0.78 11.26
CA THR A 23 10.59 1.26 10.16
C THR A 23 10.97 0.12 9.22
N GLU A 24 11.29 -1.04 9.76
CA GLU A 24 11.65 -2.21 8.96
C GLU A 24 10.50 -2.67 8.07
N ASP A 25 9.29 -2.67 8.60
CA ASP A 25 8.10 -3.06 7.84
C ASP A 25 7.79 -2.03 6.76
N ALA A 26 7.90 -0.76 7.09
CA ALA A 26 7.73 0.32 6.10
C ALA A 26 8.76 0.20 4.99
N ALA A 27 10.02 -0.05 5.34
CA ALA A 27 11.09 -0.21 4.37
C ALA A 27 10.85 -1.40 3.45
N ALA A 28 10.37 -2.52 3.98
CA ALA A 28 10.06 -3.71 3.18
C ALA A 28 8.95 -3.41 2.16
N ARG A 29 7.94 -2.66 2.57
CA ARG A 29 6.85 -2.26 1.66
C ARG A 29 7.34 -1.31 0.57
N LEU A 30 8.17 -0.35 0.95
CA LEU A 30 8.76 0.58 -0.03
C LEU A 30 9.68 -0.15 -1.00
N GLU A 31 10.44 -1.13 -0.51
CA GLU A 31 11.29 -1.95 -1.38
C GLU A 31 10.45 -2.72 -2.40
N ALA A 32 9.35 -3.30 -1.95
CA ALA A 32 8.43 -4.01 -2.85
C ALA A 32 7.89 -3.06 -3.93
N LEU A 33 7.55 -1.83 -3.56
CA LEU A 33 7.05 -0.83 -4.50
C LEU A 33 8.15 -0.17 -5.33
N GLY A 34 9.41 -0.38 -4.97
CA GLY A 34 10.55 0.26 -5.64
C GLY A 34 10.94 -0.34 -6.98
N ASN A 35 10.22 -1.34 -7.45
CA ASN A 35 10.42 -1.94 -8.78
C ASN A 35 9.35 -1.38 -9.73
N PRO A 36 9.74 -0.88 -10.92
CA PRO A 36 8.77 -0.25 -11.83
C PRO A 36 7.60 -1.15 -12.21
N THR A 37 7.86 -2.41 -12.48
CA THR A 37 6.78 -3.35 -12.87
C THR A 37 5.86 -3.61 -11.69
N ARG A 38 6.41 -3.85 -10.50
CA ARG A 38 5.59 -4.04 -9.30
C ARG A 38 4.76 -2.82 -8.97
N LEU A 39 5.34 -1.64 -9.11
CA LEU A 39 4.60 -0.40 -8.90
C LEU A 39 3.44 -0.28 -9.89
N SER A 40 3.65 -0.65 -11.16
CA SER A 40 2.59 -0.65 -12.16
C SER A 40 1.48 -1.64 -11.82
N VAL A 41 1.84 -2.85 -11.38
CA VAL A 41 0.86 -3.84 -10.90
C VAL A 41 0.04 -3.25 -9.76
N TYR A 42 0.71 -2.67 -8.79
CA TYR A 42 0.05 -2.14 -7.61
C TYR A 42 -0.90 -1.00 -7.96
N ARG A 43 -0.47 -0.08 -8.82
CA ARG A 43 -1.32 1.05 -9.22
C ARG A 43 -2.56 0.61 -9.99
N LEU A 44 -2.47 -0.43 -10.79
CA LEU A 44 -3.64 -1.00 -11.46
C LEU A 44 -4.65 -1.53 -10.43
N LEU A 45 -4.16 -2.20 -9.39
CA LEU A 45 -5.02 -2.71 -8.32
C LEU A 45 -5.63 -1.57 -7.50
N VAL A 46 -4.88 -0.53 -7.24
CA VAL A 46 -5.40 0.65 -6.55
C VAL A 46 -6.54 1.28 -7.36
N ARG A 47 -6.37 1.39 -8.67
CA ARG A 47 -7.40 1.94 -9.55
C ARG A 47 -8.64 1.06 -9.63
N ALA A 48 -8.47 -0.25 -9.50
CA ALA A 48 -9.58 -1.19 -9.62
C ALA A 48 -10.54 -1.15 -8.42
N GLY A 49 -10.08 -0.62 -7.29
CA GLY A 49 -10.92 -0.55 -6.11
C GLY A 49 -11.23 -1.91 -5.52
N ASP A 50 -12.35 -2.00 -4.81
CA ASP A 50 -12.76 -3.21 -4.13
C ASP A 50 -13.12 -4.35 -5.08
N GLU A 51 -13.42 -4.04 -6.33
CA GLU A 51 -13.67 -5.07 -7.33
C GLU A 51 -12.42 -5.90 -7.63
N GLY A 52 -11.26 -5.26 -7.59
CA GLY A 52 -10.00 -5.92 -7.87
C GLY A 52 -9.83 -6.28 -9.33
N LEU A 53 -8.76 -7.02 -9.61
CA LEU A 53 -8.47 -7.56 -10.93
C LEU A 53 -8.02 -9.00 -10.79
N THR A 54 -8.41 -9.83 -11.76
CA THR A 54 -7.90 -11.20 -11.81
C THR A 54 -6.45 -11.20 -12.30
N VAL A 55 -5.73 -12.26 -11.99
CA VAL A 55 -4.36 -12.44 -12.50
C VAL A 55 -4.34 -12.35 -14.02
N GLY A 56 -5.33 -12.97 -14.69
CA GLY A 56 -5.44 -12.89 -16.14
C GLY A 56 -5.62 -11.46 -16.65
N GLN A 57 -6.46 -10.67 -15.98
CA GLN A 57 -6.66 -9.27 -16.37
C GLN A 57 -5.39 -8.45 -16.19
N LEU A 58 -4.67 -8.66 -15.10
CA LEU A 58 -3.39 -7.99 -14.85
C LEU A 58 -2.37 -8.35 -15.93
N GLN A 59 -2.27 -9.63 -16.23
CA GLN A 59 -1.35 -10.13 -17.25
C GLN A 59 -1.62 -9.47 -18.60
N LYS A 60 -2.90 -9.39 -18.97
CA LYS A 60 -3.30 -8.80 -20.23
C LYS A 60 -2.99 -7.29 -20.27
N LYS A 61 -3.29 -6.58 -19.19
CA LYS A 61 -3.07 -5.14 -19.14
C LYS A 61 -1.59 -4.77 -19.18
N LEU A 62 -0.74 -5.59 -18.58
CA LEU A 62 0.69 -5.33 -18.49
C LEU A 62 1.51 -6.00 -19.58
N ASP A 63 0.91 -6.94 -20.28
CA ASP A 63 1.57 -7.72 -21.35
C ASP A 63 2.89 -8.34 -20.87
N ILE A 64 2.81 -9.05 -19.75
CA ILE A 64 3.97 -9.73 -19.17
C ILE A 64 3.68 -11.22 -19.01
N ALA A 65 4.75 -12.00 -18.88
CA ALA A 65 4.63 -13.44 -18.68
C ALA A 65 3.96 -13.77 -17.35
N ALA A 66 3.19 -14.85 -17.32
CA ALA A 66 2.49 -15.27 -16.12
C ALA A 66 3.43 -15.50 -14.94
N SER A 67 4.58 -16.12 -15.19
CA SER A 67 5.56 -16.38 -14.13
C SER A 67 6.14 -15.09 -13.56
N THR A 68 6.39 -14.11 -14.40
CA THR A 68 6.89 -12.79 -13.98
C THR A 68 5.86 -12.10 -13.11
N LEU A 69 4.59 -12.09 -13.54
CA LEU A 69 3.52 -11.48 -12.78
C LEU A 69 3.34 -12.19 -11.42
N SER A 70 3.37 -13.52 -11.41
CA SER A 70 3.25 -14.28 -10.16
C SER A 70 4.35 -13.92 -9.18
N HIS A 71 5.57 -13.74 -9.66
CA HIS A 71 6.70 -13.33 -8.83
C HIS A 71 6.46 -11.93 -8.22
N HIS A 72 6.01 -10.99 -9.03
CA HIS A 72 5.73 -9.63 -8.56
C HIS A 72 4.57 -9.58 -7.57
N LEU A 73 3.51 -10.34 -7.86
CA LEU A 73 2.38 -10.43 -6.92
C LEU A 73 2.80 -11.04 -5.58
N ARG A 74 3.64 -12.08 -5.62
CA ARG A 74 4.14 -12.68 -4.39
C ARG A 74 4.88 -11.67 -3.53
N SER A 75 5.73 -10.86 -4.15
CA SER A 75 6.48 -9.83 -3.43
C SER A 75 5.56 -8.81 -2.75
N LEU A 76 4.47 -8.43 -3.41
CA LEU A 76 3.49 -7.50 -2.87
C LEU A 76 2.64 -8.13 -1.78
N ILE A 77 2.28 -9.41 -1.94
CA ILE A 77 1.50 -10.15 -0.94
C ILE A 77 2.31 -10.37 0.32
N ASP A 78 3.60 -10.66 0.20
CA ASP A 78 4.47 -10.94 1.34
C ASP A 78 4.60 -9.75 2.28
N VAL A 79 4.38 -8.53 1.78
CA VAL A 79 4.42 -7.32 2.61
C VAL A 79 3.02 -6.74 2.87
N ASP A 80 1.99 -7.52 2.59
CA ASP A 80 0.58 -7.20 2.84
C ASP A 80 0.02 -6.02 2.03
N LEU A 81 0.70 -5.59 0.98
CA LEU A 81 0.19 -4.53 0.10
C LEU A 81 -0.92 -5.03 -0.82
N VAL A 82 -0.93 -6.31 -1.11
CA VAL A 82 -1.92 -6.94 -2.00
C VAL A 82 -2.50 -8.15 -1.29
N ARG A 83 -3.79 -8.34 -1.45
CA ARG A 83 -4.50 -9.54 -1.02
C ARG A 83 -4.96 -10.32 -2.24
N GLN A 84 -4.85 -11.63 -2.16
CA GLN A 84 -5.28 -12.52 -3.22
C GLN A 84 -6.30 -13.49 -2.67
N GLU A 85 -7.39 -13.65 -3.40
CA GLU A 85 -8.48 -14.52 -3.01
C GLU A 85 -8.80 -15.47 -4.17
N ARG A 86 -8.96 -16.74 -3.84
CA ARG A 86 -9.37 -17.73 -4.83
C ARG A 86 -10.89 -17.80 -4.89
N LEU A 87 -11.43 -17.50 -6.07
CA LEU A 87 -12.86 -17.59 -6.35
C LEU A 87 -13.05 -18.67 -7.42
N GLY A 88 -13.30 -19.91 -6.98
CA GLY A 88 -13.33 -21.04 -7.89
C GLY A 88 -11.96 -21.31 -8.47
N THR A 89 -11.84 -21.24 -9.80
CA THR A 89 -10.56 -21.40 -10.51
C THR A 89 -9.86 -20.06 -10.74
N THR A 90 -10.45 -18.96 -10.31
CA THR A 90 -9.97 -17.61 -10.56
C THR A 90 -9.25 -17.06 -9.32
N LEU A 91 -8.11 -16.42 -9.53
CA LEU A 91 -7.40 -15.69 -8.49
C LEU A 91 -7.70 -14.23 -8.65
N MET A 92 -8.37 -13.65 -7.63
CA MET A 92 -8.71 -12.24 -7.58
C MET A 92 -7.71 -11.50 -6.71
N CYS A 93 -7.16 -10.42 -7.24
CA CYS A 93 -6.19 -9.59 -6.51
C CYS A 93 -6.79 -8.24 -6.19
N ARG A 94 -6.53 -7.76 -4.98
CA ARG A 94 -6.99 -6.45 -4.51
C ARG A 94 -5.89 -5.76 -3.75
N ALA A 95 -5.80 -4.44 -3.90
CA ALA A 95 -4.91 -3.65 -3.09
C ALA A 95 -5.43 -3.63 -1.64
N ASN A 96 -4.51 -3.72 -0.69
CA ASN A 96 -4.85 -3.60 0.72
C ASN A 96 -4.74 -2.12 1.10
N TYR A 97 -5.86 -1.40 1.01
CA TYR A 97 -5.85 0.05 1.22
C TYR A 97 -5.48 0.45 2.64
N LYS A 98 -5.82 -0.38 3.61
CA LYS A 98 -5.47 -0.10 5.01
C LYS A 98 -3.95 -0.07 5.18
N VAL A 99 -3.26 -1.03 4.59
CA VAL A 99 -1.79 -1.10 4.64
C VAL A 99 -1.18 0.06 3.84
N MET A 100 -1.77 0.39 2.69
CA MET A 100 -1.31 1.51 1.88
C MET A 100 -1.41 2.83 2.64
N THR A 101 -2.58 3.12 3.21
CA THR A 101 -2.78 4.36 3.95
C THR A 101 -1.89 4.44 5.18
N THR A 102 -1.64 3.31 5.85
CA THR A 102 -0.73 3.25 6.98
C THR A 102 0.70 3.59 6.56
N LEU A 103 1.14 3.09 5.40
CA LEU A 103 2.47 3.39 4.88
C LEU A 103 2.61 4.88 4.52
N VAL A 104 1.62 5.43 3.83
CA VAL A 104 1.63 6.85 3.47
C VAL A 104 1.63 7.72 4.73
N SER A 105 0.79 7.37 5.71
CA SER A 105 0.75 8.10 6.99
C SER A 105 2.08 8.03 7.71
N PHE A 106 2.72 6.87 7.72
CA PHE A 106 4.04 6.72 8.34
C PHE A 106 5.05 7.68 7.73
N LEU A 107 5.02 7.85 6.40
CA LEU A 107 5.97 8.73 5.72
C LEU A 107 5.73 10.21 6.03
N VAL A 108 4.49 10.61 6.28
CA VAL A 108 4.15 12.03 6.50
C VAL A 108 3.93 12.41 7.96
N ASP A 109 3.79 11.42 8.84
CA ASP A 109 3.42 11.64 10.25
C ASP A 109 4.28 12.66 10.97
N GLU A 110 5.57 12.64 10.70
CA GLU A 110 6.52 13.53 11.36
C GLU A 110 6.94 14.70 10.48
N CYS A 111 6.15 14.97 9.44
CA CYS A 111 6.46 16.07 8.53
C CYS A 111 6.59 17.38 9.31
N CYS A 112 7.77 17.99 9.24
CA CYS A 112 8.09 19.25 9.89
C CYS A 112 7.97 19.23 11.42
N ALA A 113 8.04 18.05 12.05
CA ALA A 113 7.92 17.93 13.50
C ALA A 113 8.99 18.72 14.27
N ASP A 114 10.16 18.85 13.65
CA ASP A 114 11.31 19.50 14.29
C ASP A 114 11.40 21.01 14.02
N VAL A 115 10.43 21.59 13.30
CA VAL A 115 10.43 23.01 12.97
C VAL A 115 9.11 23.64 13.37
N THR A 116 9.14 24.95 13.65
CA THR A 116 7.96 25.67 14.12
C THR A 116 7.01 26.08 13.00
N SER A 117 7.49 26.14 11.77
CA SER A 117 6.64 26.46 10.62
C SER A 117 6.91 25.49 9.49
N CYS A 118 5.84 24.90 9.01
CA CYS A 118 5.91 23.97 7.88
C CYS A 118 4.74 24.27 6.96
N ARG A 119 5.00 24.22 5.65
CA ARG A 119 3.96 24.40 4.63
C ARG A 119 3.82 23.13 3.82
N PRO A 120 3.18 22.10 4.38
CA PRO A 120 3.07 20.81 3.71
C PRO A 120 2.41 20.90 2.34
N ALA A 121 1.44 21.79 2.18
CA ALA A 121 0.72 21.97 0.93
C ALA A 121 1.64 22.41 -0.21
N GLU A 122 2.63 23.23 0.08
CA GLU A 122 3.60 23.67 -0.93
C GLU A 122 4.56 22.55 -1.32
N ARG A 123 4.81 21.61 -0.42
CA ARG A 123 5.73 20.52 -0.68
C ARG A 123 5.09 19.37 -1.46
N VAL A 124 3.78 19.25 -1.37
CA VAL A 124 3.03 18.19 -2.03
C VAL A 124 2.64 18.57 -3.46
N ALA A 125 2.63 19.84 -3.74
CA ALA A 125 2.23 20.36 -5.05
C ALA A 125 3.19 19.97 -6.19
#